data_855f24a90950e8548b8f1b79c6ae967a
#
_entry.id   855f24a90950e8548b8f1b79c6ae967a
#
_cell.length_a   1.000
_cell.length_b   1.000
_cell.length_c   1.000
_cell.angle_alpha   90.00
_cell.angle_beta   90.00
_cell.angle_gamma   90.00
#
_symmetry.space_group_name_H-M   'P 1'
#
loop_
_entity.id
_entity.type
_entity.pdbx_description
1 polymer ?
#
loop_
_entity_poly.entity_id
_entity_poly.type
_entity_poly.pdbx_seq_one_letter_code
_entity_poly.pdbx_strand_id
1 'polypeptide(L)'
;MALITGGVINAHQVSADTAQQPSEEKFDTRIFRIYNPNTGEHLLTPSGWEIVVLEKEGWKAEGVAFYAPQVKPPYSGYPIVQRLYNPNAGDHHYTTSNFEVMSLVSVGWSNDGENFTFPVAKANTGVPVYRLYNPNAKVGSHHFTMSSYERNYLIKAGWKNEGIAFNAYSEPNY
;
A
#
# COMPACT_ATOMS: atom_id res chain seq x y z
N MET A 1 30.94 28.66 -75.12
CA MET A 1 31.73 27.69 -74.38
C MET A 1 31.60 28.05 -72.93
N ALA A 2 30.69 27.40 -72.20
CA ALA A 2 30.45 27.69 -70.81
C ALA A 2 30.59 26.38 -70.03
N LEU A 3 31.54 26.37 -69.07
CA LEU A 3 31.83 25.28 -68.22
C LEU A 3 30.84 25.35 -67.02
N ILE A 4 30.07 24.26 -66.81
CA ILE A 4 29.21 24.09 -65.66
C ILE A 4 30.04 23.36 -64.53
N THR A 5 30.31 24.03 -63.44
CA THR A 5 30.93 23.44 -62.25
C THR A 5 29.82 22.85 -61.41
N GLY A 6 29.85 21.51 -61.21
CA GLY A 6 28.94 20.80 -60.38
C GLY A 6 29.19 21.07 -58.88
N GLY A 7 28.19 21.54 -58.20
CA GLY A 7 28.18 21.67 -56.77
C GLY A 7 27.90 20.32 -56.07
N VAL A 8 28.80 19.89 -55.18
CA VAL A 8 28.65 18.73 -54.36
C VAL A 8 27.74 19.12 -53.19
N ILE A 9 26.57 18.51 -53.13
CA ILE A 9 25.66 18.65 -52.00
C ILE A 9 26.15 17.74 -50.86
N ASN A 10 26.60 18.37 -49.79
CA ASN A 10 26.94 17.71 -48.51
C ASN A 10 25.64 17.19 -47.89
N ALA A 11 25.53 15.87 -47.78
CA ALA A 11 24.49 15.25 -46.98
C ALA A 11 24.76 15.58 -45.51
N HIS A 12 23.91 16.42 -44.93
CA HIS A 12 23.87 16.59 -43.48
C HIS A 12 23.40 15.27 -42.86
N GLN A 13 24.29 14.62 -42.11
CA GLN A 13 23.94 13.56 -41.16
C GLN A 13 23.02 14.19 -40.09
N VAL A 14 21.75 13.85 -40.18
CA VAL A 14 20.80 14.09 -39.06
C VAL A 14 21.22 13.12 -37.96
N SER A 15 21.86 13.63 -36.96
CA SER A 15 22.07 12.90 -35.70
C SER A 15 20.71 12.45 -35.19
N ALA A 16 20.53 11.15 -35.03
CA ALA A 16 19.38 10.59 -34.34
C ALA A 16 19.41 11.14 -32.92
N ASP A 17 18.49 12.04 -32.63
CA ASP A 17 18.19 12.53 -31.32
C ASP A 17 17.77 11.30 -30.50
N THR A 18 18.60 10.93 -29.54
CA THR A 18 18.33 9.83 -28.62
C THR A 18 17.14 10.30 -27.78
N ALA A 19 15.95 9.96 -28.22
CA ALA A 19 14.75 10.17 -27.43
C ALA A 19 15.00 9.49 -26.08
N GLN A 20 15.24 10.34 -25.08
CA GLN A 20 15.39 9.93 -23.70
C GLN A 20 14.09 9.22 -23.32
N GLN A 21 14.15 7.89 -23.11
CA GLN A 21 12.99 7.15 -22.60
C GLN A 21 12.48 7.89 -21.38
N PRO A 22 11.16 8.11 -21.26
CA PRO A 22 10.60 8.72 -20.07
C PRO A 22 11.09 7.90 -18.87
N SER A 23 11.75 8.57 -17.94
CA SER A 23 12.10 7.92 -16.66
C SER A 23 10.83 7.29 -16.10
N GLU A 24 10.84 5.99 -15.83
CA GLU A 24 9.70 5.32 -15.20
C GLU A 24 9.34 6.12 -13.95
N GLU A 25 8.15 6.67 -13.96
CA GLU A 25 7.63 7.46 -12.86
C GLU A 25 7.50 6.56 -11.65
N LYS A 26 8.36 6.74 -10.66
CA LYS A 26 8.34 5.94 -9.43
C LYS A 26 7.22 6.47 -8.54
N PHE A 27 6.30 5.56 -8.19
CA PHE A 27 5.24 5.86 -7.23
C PHE A 27 5.73 5.60 -5.80
N ASP A 28 5.15 6.34 -4.87
CA ASP A 28 5.33 6.01 -3.46
C ASP A 28 4.61 4.70 -3.15
N THR A 29 5.37 3.68 -2.80
CA THR A 29 4.87 2.34 -2.47
C THR A 29 4.82 2.09 -0.97
N ARG A 30 5.14 3.10 -0.16
CA ARG A 30 5.14 2.98 1.30
C ARG A 30 3.73 2.84 1.83
N ILE A 31 3.52 1.84 2.66
CA ILE A 31 2.33 1.73 3.50
C ILE A 31 2.77 2.03 4.92
N PHE A 32 2.25 3.11 5.46
CA PHE A 32 2.58 3.60 6.79
C PHE A 32 1.70 2.97 7.85
N ARG A 33 2.22 2.88 9.07
CA ARG A 33 1.45 2.55 10.27
C ARG A 33 1.45 3.73 11.23
N ILE A 34 0.27 4.04 11.77
CA ILE A 34 0.09 5.07 12.77
C ILE A 34 -0.78 4.55 13.90
N TYR A 35 -0.41 4.85 15.15
CA TYR A 35 -1.01 4.35 16.38
C TYR A 35 -1.84 5.40 17.08
N ASN A 36 -3.05 5.04 17.46
CA ASN A 36 -3.91 5.87 18.32
C ASN A 36 -3.75 5.49 19.78
N PRO A 37 -3.09 6.30 20.63
CA PRO A 37 -2.86 5.96 22.04
C PRO A 37 -4.14 5.98 22.88
N ASN A 38 -5.22 6.59 22.42
CA ASN A 38 -6.48 6.67 23.12
C ASN A 38 -7.35 5.43 22.92
N THR A 39 -7.30 4.83 21.72
CA THR A 39 -8.15 3.69 21.36
C THR A 39 -7.38 2.38 21.27
N GLY A 40 -6.06 2.43 21.04
CA GLY A 40 -5.22 1.27 20.80
C GLY A 40 -5.19 0.83 19.33
N GLU A 41 -5.81 1.58 18.43
CA GLU A 41 -5.86 1.25 17.02
C GLU A 41 -4.52 1.50 16.32
N HIS A 42 -4.15 0.59 15.41
CA HIS A 42 -3.04 0.74 14.48
C HIS A 42 -3.61 0.84 13.05
N LEU A 43 -3.59 2.02 12.49
CA LEU A 43 -4.11 2.30 11.16
C LEU A 43 -3.00 2.18 10.11
N LEU A 44 -3.30 1.51 8.99
CA LEU A 44 -2.45 1.41 7.82
C LEU A 44 -2.93 2.37 6.72
N THR A 45 -2.00 3.09 6.10
CA THR A 45 -2.35 4.02 5.03
C THR A 45 -1.25 4.18 3.99
N PRO A 46 -1.60 4.30 2.69
CA PRO A 46 -0.67 4.75 1.65
C PRO A 46 -0.50 6.28 1.63
N SER A 47 -1.30 7.03 2.41
CA SER A 47 -1.36 8.47 2.35
C SER A 47 -0.48 9.15 3.40
N GLY A 48 0.62 9.76 2.95
CA GLY A 48 1.44 10.61 3.83
C GLY A 48 0.69 11.84 4.36
N TRP A 49 -0.32 12.33 3.64
CA TRP A 49 -1.18 13.42 4.11
C TRP A 49 -2.05 12.99 5.29
N GLU A 50 -2.60 11.77 5.26
CA GLU A 50 -3.39 11.24 6.37
C GLU A 50 -2.56 11.12 7.65
N ILE A 51 -1.28 10.71 7.54
CA ILE A 51 -0.35 10.69 8.67
C ILE A 51 -0.25 12.08 9.31
N VAL A 52 -0.03 13.12 8.51
CA VAL A 52 0.10 14.50 9.02
C VAL A 52 -1.18 14.98 9.73
N VAL A 53 -2.34 14.60 9.21
CA VAL A 53 -3.64 14.97 9.82
C VAL A 53 -3.83 14.23 11.16
N LEU A 54 -3.60 12.93 11.19
CA LEU A 54 -3.79 12.13 12.38
C LEU A 54 -2.78 12.47 13.49
N GLU A 55 -1.53 12.82 13.15
CA GLU A 55 -0.56 13.30 14.15
C GLU A 55 -1.05 14.57 14.86
N LYS A 56 -1.73 15.49 14.17
CA LYS A 56 -2.35 16.69 14.79
C LYS A 56 -3.48 16.32 15.74
N GLU A 57 -4.14 15.19 15.51
CA GLU A 57 -5.18 14.64 16.39
C GLU A 57 -4.60 13.75 17.52
N GLY A 58 -3.26 13.72 17.66
CA GLY A 58 -2.58 13.02 18.75
C GLY A 58 -2.19 11.57 18.48
N TRP A 59 -2.37 11.10 17.25
CA TRP A 59 -1.85 9.80 16.85
C TRP A 59 -0.33 9.83 16.74
N LYS A 60 0.30 8.67 16.77
CA LYS A 60 1.76 8.53 16.73
C LYS A 60 2.17 7.73 15.50
N ALA A 61 2.92 8.36 14.59
CA ALA A 61 3.49 7.67 13.45
C ALA A 61 4.51 6.61 13.91
N GLU A 62 4.38 5.40 13.39
CA GLU A 62 5.28 4.27 13.64
C GLU A 62 6.22 4.00 12.45
N GLY A 63 6.09 4.80 11.38
CA GLY A 63 6.89 4.68 10.17
C GLY A 63 6.28 3.77 9.12
N VAL A 64 7.14 3.21 8.26
CA VAL A 64 6.71 2.32 7.17
C VAL A 64 6.49 0.91 7.72
N ALA A 65 5.27 0.40 7.56
CA ALA A 65 4.91 -0.97 7.93
C ALA A 65 5.44 -1.99 6.91
N PHE A 66 5.28 -1.66 5.63
CA PHE A 66 5.73 -2.46 4.48
C PHE A 66 5.61 -1.65 3.18
N TYR A 67 6.01 -2.25 2.07
CA TYR A 67 5.95 -1.65 0.75
C TYR A 67 4.97 -2.42 -0.16
N ALA A 68 4.17 -1.68 -0.91
CA ALA A 68 3.34 -2.19 -1.99
C ALA A 68 4.16 -2.43 -3.26
N PRO A 69 3.67 -3.23 -4.22
CA PRO A 69 4.27 -3.34 -5.55
C PRO A 69 4.27 -2.00 -6.29
N GLN A 70 5.32 -1.78 -7.10
CA GLN A 70 5.43 -0.62 -7.99
C GLN A 70 4.51 -0.80 -9.20
N VAL A 71 3.23 -0.52 -9.05
CA VAL A 71 2.20 -0.66 -10.08
C VAL A 71 1.18 0.46 -10.01
N LYS A 72 0.77 0.96 -11.19
CA LYS A 72 -0.25 2.02 -11.30
C LYS A 72 -1.67 1.46 -11.13
N PRO A 73 -2.59 2.27 -10.58
CA PRO A 73 -4.02 1.95 -10.67
C PRO A 73 -4.42 1.67 -12.14
N PRO A 74 -5.33 0.76 -12.39
CA PRO A 74 -6.16 0.01 -11.43
C PRO A 74 -5.49 -1.25 -10.82
N TYR A 75 -4.16 -1.31 -10.70
CA TYR A 75 -3.37 -2.39 -10.08
C TYR A 75 -3.56 -3.77 -10.72
N SER A 76 -3.74 -3.80 -12.04
CA SER A 76 -4.07 -5.02 -12.80
C SER A 76 -3.11 -6.18 -12.50
N GLY A 77 -3.70 -7.33 -12.16
CA GLY A 77 -2.97 -8.56 -11.86
C GLY A 77 -2.34 -8.62 -10.46
N TYR A 78 -2.68 -7.69 -9.56
CA TYR A 78 -2.29 -7.72 -8.15
C TYR A 78 -3.51 -7.85 -7.24
N PRO A 79 -3.42 -8.56 -6.10
CA PRO A 79 -4.43 -8.48 -5.05
C PRO A 79 -4.46 -7.06 -4.50
N ILE A 80 -5.65 -6.58 -4.15
CA ILE A 80 -5.86 -5.23 -3.64
C ILE A 80 -6.42 -5.33 -2.23
N VAL A 81 -5.76 -4.67 -1.29
CA VAL A 81 -6.30 -4.46 0.06
C VAL A 81 -7.29 -3.31 0.02
N GLN A 82 -8.48 -3.57 0.53
CA GLN A 82 -9.51 -2.57 0.77
C GLN A 82 -9.54 -2.23 2.26
N ARG A 83 -9.67 -0.94 2.58
CA ARG A 83 -9.89 -0.45 3.94
C ARG A 83 -11.35 -0.20 4.16
N LEU A 84 -11.88 -0.73 5.28
CA LEU A 84 -13.25 -0.52 5.71
C LEU A 84 -13.26 0.17 7.06
N TYR A 85 -14.25 1.00 7.29
CA TYR A 85 -14.47 1.73 8.53
C TYR A 85 -15.77 1.30 9.21
N ASN A 86 -15.71 1.03 10.50
CA ASN A 86 -16.87 0.78 11.34
C ASN A 86 -17.29 2.06 12.06
N PRO A 87 -18.36 2.75 11.62
CA PRO A 87 -18.80 4.01 12.24
C PRO A 87 -19.33 3.82 13.67
N ASN A 88 -19.73 2.61 14.05
CA ASN A 88 -20.22 2.33 15.40
C ASN A 88 -19.10 2.13 16.42
N ALA A 89 -17.96 1.58 15.99
CA ALA A 89 -16.80 1.32 16.85
C ALA A 89 -15.71 2.36 16.68
N GLY A 90 -15.61 3.03 15.53
CA GLY A 90 -14.49 3.88 15.16
C GLY A 90 -13.24 3.06 14.81
N ASP A 91 -13.40 1.88 14.22
CA ASP A 91 -12.34 0.91 13.95
C ASP A 91 -12.17 0.67 12.45
N HIS A 92 -10.95 0.40 11.99
CA HIS A 92 -10.68 0.08 10.59
C HIS A 92 -10.29 -1.39 10.43
N HIS A 93 -10.67 -1.94 9.27
CA HIS A 93 -10.34 -3.31 8.88
C HIS A 93 -9.74 -3.34 7.47
N TYR A 94 -8.87 -4.32 7.21
CA TYR A 94 -8.13 -4.46 5.96
C TYR A 94 -8.27 -5.87 5.43
N THR A 95 -8.70 -5.99 4.16
CA THR A 95 -8.87 -7.30 3.55
C THR A 95 -8.68 -7.27 2.03
N THR A 96 -8.21 -8.37 1.47
CA THR A 96 -8.20 -8.64 0.03
C THR A 96 -9.43 -9.44 -0.41
N SER A 97 -10.29 -9.85 0.52
CA SER A 97 -11.47 -10.67 0.26
C SER A 97 -12.69 -9.82 -0.04
N ASN A 98 -13.17 -9.85 -1.29
CA ASN A 98 -14.44 -9.20 -1.64
C ASN A 98 -15.63 -9.76 -0.85
N PHE A 99 -15.58 -11.03 -0.48
CA PHE A 99 -16.62 -11.64 0.36
C PHE A 99 -16.66 -10.99 1.75
N GLU A 100 -15.47 -10.78 2.38
CA GLU A 100 -15.35 -10.11 3.68
C GLU A 100 -15.81 -8.65 3.59
N VAL A 101 -15.43 -7.92 2.51
CA VAL A 101 -15.91 -6.56 2.23
C VAL A 101 -17.45 -6.53 2.19
N MET A 102 -18.06 -7.38 1.38
CA MET A 102 -19.53 -7.43 1.25
C MET A 102 -20.22 -7.78 2.57
N SER A 103 -19.64 -8.70 3.33
CA SER A 103 -20.18 -9.12 4.63
C SER A 103 -20.14 -7.98 5.64
N LEU A 104 -19.04 -7.25 5.73
CA LEU A 104 -18.88 -6.10 6.63
C LEU A 104 -19.79 -4.95 6.24
N VAL A 105 -19.87 -4.62 4.95
CA VAL A 105 -20.78 -3.57 4.45
C VAL A 105 -22.24 -3.91 4.74
N SER A 106 -22.64 -5.18 4.63
CA SER A 106 -24.01 -5.61 4.93
C SER A 106 -24.42 -5.43 6.39
N VAL A 107 -23.45 -5.31 7.30
CA VAL A 107 -23.68 -5.06 8.73
C VAL A 107 -23.30 -3.63 9.18
N GLY A 108 -23.18 -2.71 8.22
CA GLY A 108 -23.07 -1.28 8.48
C GLY A 108 -21.65 -0.70 8.47
N TRP A 109 -20.64 -1.45 8.03
CA TRP A 109 -19.34 -0.88 7.72
C TRP A 109 -19.37 -0.09 6.42
N SER A 110 -18.52 0.90 6.28
CA SER A 110 -18.31 1.65 5.04
C SER A 110 -16.96 1.32 4.41
N ASN A 111 -16.88 1.36 3.08
CA ASN A 111 -15.61 1.33 2.37
C ASN A 111 -15.02 2.74 2.36
N ASP A 112 -13.76 2.89 2.74
CA ASP A 112 -13.07 4.19 2.82
C ASP A 112 -12.69 4.75 1.44
N GLY A 113 -12.91 3.97 0.37
CA GLY A 113 -12.71 4.40 -0.99
C GLY A 113 -11.30 4.15 -1.55
N GLU A 114 -11.15 4.49 -2.81
CA GLU A 114 -9.97 4.15 -3.61
C GLU A 114 -8.66 4.77 -3.10
N ASN A 115 -8.73 5.93 -2.45
CA ASN A 115 -7.54 6.64 -1.94
C ASN A 115 -6.81 5.89 -0.82
N PHE A 116 -7.47 4.92 -0.20
CA PHE A 116 -6.94 4.11 0.90
C PHE A 116 -6.79 2.64 0.54
N THR A 117 -7.02 2.29 -0.74
CA THR A 117 -6.70 0.97 -1.28
C THR A 117 -5.24 0.92 -1.71
N PHE A 118 -4.64 -0.24 -1.63
CA PHE A 118 -3.28 -0.44 -2.12
C PHE A 118 -3.09 -1.87 -2.63
N PRO A 119 -2.23 -2.05 -3.65
CA PRO A 119 -1.90 -3.37 -4.14
C PRO A 119 -0.95 -4.07 -3.15
N VAL A 120 -0.97 -5.39 -3.15
CA VAL A 120 -0.07 -6.23 -2.35
C VAL A 120 0.61 -7.27 -3.23
N ALA A 121 1.65 -7.91 -2.71
CA ALA A 121 2.43 -8.88 -3.45
C ALA A 121 1.56 -10.05 -3.92
N LYS A 122 1.89 -10.61 -5.08
CA LYS A 122 1.23 -11.82 -5.60
C LYS A 122 1.50 -13.00 -4.69
N ALA A 123 0.65 -14.01 -4.77
CA ALA A 123 0.85 -15.26 -4.07
C ALA A 123 2.26 -15.82 -4.32
N ASN A 124 2.90 -16.31 -3.27
CA ASN A 124 4.27 -16.84 -3.26
C ASN A 124 5.39 -15.81 -3.56
N THR A 125 5.09 -14.51 -3.50
CA THR A 125 6.09 -13.44 -3.56
C THR A 125 6.00 -12.54 -2.33
N GLY A 126 7.12 -11.84 -2.01
CA GLY A 126 7.17 -10.98 -0.84
C GLY A 126 7.24 -11.74 0.49
N VAL A 127 6.89 -11.07 1.55
CA VAL A 127 6.94 -11.53 2.94
C VAL A 127 5.53 -11.52 3.54
N PRO A 128 5.16 -12.51 4.39
CA PRO A 128 3.83 -12.56 4.99
C PRO A 128 3.53 -11.34 5.87
N VAL A 129 2.32 -10.80 5.75
CA VAL A 129 1.70 -9.89 6.71
C VAL A 129 0.67 -10.70 7.50
N TYR A 130 0.91 -10.85 8.79
CA TYR A 130 0.04 -11.60 9.70
C TYR A 130 -1.12 -10.75 10.15
N ARG A 131 -2.29 -11.39 10.32
CA ARG A 131 -3.47 -10.78 10.93
C ARG A 131 -3.72 -11.42 12.29
N LEU A 132 -3.90 -10.55 13.30
CA LEU A 132 -4.21 -10.94 14.67
C LEU A 132 -5.49 -10.24 15.12
N TYR A 133 -6.30 -10.95 15.90
CA TYR A 133 -7.56 -10.45 16.46
C TYR A 133 -7.53 -10.42 17.98
N ASN A 134 -7.89 -9.28 18.55
CA ASN A 134 -8.05 -9.12 20.00
C ASN A 134 -9.55 -9.20 20.36
N PRO A 135 -10.02 -10.30 20.95
CA PRO A 135 -11.44 -10.45 21.29
C PRO A 135 -11.90 -9.52 22.42
N ASN A 136 -10.95 -8.90 23.14
CA ASN A 136 -11.24 -8.00 24.24
C ASN A 136 -11.24 -6.52 23.85
N ALA A 137 -10.78 -6.18 22.65
CA ALA A 137 -10.77 -4.81 22.15
C ALA A 137 -12.09 -4.46 21.47
N LYS A 138 -12.55 -3.22 21.69
CA LYS A 138 -13.71 -2.65 20.97
C LYS A 138 -13.28 -1.87 19.72
N VAL A 139 -12.11 -1.24 19.78
CA VAL A 139 -11.45 -0.52 18.71
C VAL A 139 -10.02 -1.03 18.63
N GLY A 140 -9.40 -1.01 17.46
CA GLY A 140 -8.08 -1.63 17.25
C GLY A 140 -8.14 -3.14 17.45
N SER A 141 -9.26 -3.74 17.07
CA SER A 141 -9.51 -5.16 17.29
C SER A 141 -8.63 -6.06 16.41
N HIS A 142 -8.12 -5.54 15.30
CA HIS A 142 -7.19 -6.25 14.42
C HIS A 142 -5.84 -5.56 14.35
N HIS A 143 -4.79 -6.38 14.26
CA HIS A 143 -3.42 -5.91 14.08
C HIS A 143 -2.77 -6.64 12.90
N PHE A 144 -2.03 -5.86 12.07
CA PHE A 144 -1.36 -6.37 10.88
C PHE A 144 0.14 -6.11 10.99
N THR A 145 0.95 -7.17 10.85
CA THR A 145 2.39 -7.05 10.99
C THR A 145 3.17 -8.06 10.15
N MET A 146 4.33 -7.65 9.63
CA MET A 146 5.32 -8.55 9.05
C MET A 146 6.22 -9.18 10.11
N SER A 147 6.25 -8.62 11.33
CA SER A 147 7.12 -9.08 12.41
C SER A 147 6.58 -10.35 13.05
N SER A 148 7.29 -11.45 12.85
CA SER A 148 7.00 -12.70 13.58
C SER A 148 7.19 -12.56 15.09
N TYR A 149 8.09 -11.67 15.53
CA TYR A 149 8.28 -11.35 16.93
C TYR A 149 7.03 -10.66 17.52
N GLU A 150 6.53 -9.60 16.86
CA GLU A 150 5.33 -8.88 17.29
C GLU A 150 4.10 -9.80 17.29
N ARG A 151 3.93 -10.60 16.21
CA ARG A 151 2.88 -11.64 16.17
C ARG A 151 2.93 -12.57 17.39
N ASN A 152 4.11 -13.13 17.68
CA ASN A 152 4.26 -14.08 18.79
C ASN A 152 4.06 -13.43 20.15
N TYR A 153 4.45 -12.16 20.31
CA TYR A 153 4.20 -11.38 21.51
C TYR A 153 2.70 -11.16 21.73
N LEU A 154 1.96 -10.75 20.69
CA LEU A 154 0.52 -10.55 20.77
C LEU A 154 -0.25 -11.84 21.07
N ILE A 155 0.17 -12.98 20.48
CA ILE A 155 -0.42 -14.29 20.80
C ILE A 155 -0.25 -14.60 22.28
N LYS A 156 0.93 -14.38 22.85
CA LYS A 156 1.17 -14.56 24.29
C LYS A 156 0.34 -13.61 25.17
N ALA A 157 0.02 -12.43 24.63
CA ALA A 157 -0.86 -11.46 25.27
C ALA A 157 -2.37 -11.78 25.12
N GLY A 158 -2.72 -12.91 24.49
CA GLY A 158 -4.11 -13.37 24.36
C GLY A 158 -4.79 -13.04 23.04
N TRP A 159 -4.06 -12.47 22.07
CA TRP A 159 -4.58 -12.26 20.72
C TRP A 159 -4.70 -13.58 19.96
N LYS A 160 -5.70 -13.68 19.10
CA LYS A 160 -5.90 -14.83 18.21
C LYS A 160 -5.15 -14.61 16.92
N ASN A 161 -4.36 -15.60 16.50
CA ASN A 161 -3.71 -15.59 15.19
C ASN A 161 -4.71 -16.02 14.12
N GLU A 162 -5.02 -15.14 13.18
CA GLU A 162 -5.89 -15.40 12.03
C GLU A 162 -5.11 -15.80 10.76
N GLY A 163 -3.79 -15.95 10.88
CA GLY A 163 -2.93 -16.40 9.79
C GLY A 163 -2.33 -15.26 8.99
N ILE A 164 -2.09 -15.53 7.69
CA ILE A 164 -1.54 -14.56 6.74
C ILE A 164 -2.70 -13.83 6.07
N ALA A 165 -2.76 -12.52 6.21
CA ALA A 165 -3.75 -11.67 5.55
C ALA A 165 -3.41 -11.50 4.05
N PHE A 166 -2.15 -11.20 3.76
CA PHE A 166 -1.59 -11.01 2.42
C PHE A 166 -0.06 -11.02 2.49
N ASN A 167 0.62 -10.93 1.35
CA ASN A 167 2.06 -10.72 1.29
C ASN A 167 2.39 -9.29 0.86
N ALA A 168 3.50 -8.75 1.34
CA ALA A 168 3.99 -7.43 0.97
C ALA A 168 5.53 -7.45 0.85
N TYR A 169 6.16 -6.33 0.52
CA TYR A 169 7.61 -6.24 0.44
C TYR A 169 8.18 -5.54 1.67
N SER A 170 9.32 -6.02 2.16
CA SER A 170 10.07 -5.40 3.27
C SER A 170 10.86 -4.17 2.83
N GLU A 171 11.11 -4.07 1.52
CA GLU A 171 11.86 -3.00 0.87
C GLU A 171 11.15 -2.58 -0.42
N PRO A 172 11.44 -1.39 -0.97
CA PRO A 172 10.90 -0.99 -2.25
C PRO A 172 11.23 -2.01 -3.34
N ASN A 173 10.24 -2.46 -4.08
CA ASN A 173 10.39 -3.43 -5.16
C ASN A 173 10.23 -2.70 -6.51
N TYR A 174 11.37 -2.31 -7.09
CA TYR A 174 11.48 -1.58 -8.36
C TYR A 174 11.73 -2.53 -9.53
#